data_b9add61b60618f3532de5659c8dc764d
#
_entry.id   b9add61b60618f3532de5659c8dc764d
#
_cell.length_a   1.000
_cell.length_b   1.000
_cell.length_c   1.000
_cell.angle_alpha   90.00
_cell.angle_beta   90.00
_cell.angle_gamma   90.00
#
_symmetry.space_group_name_H-M   'P 1'
#
loop_
_entity.id
_entity.type
_entity.pdbx_description
1 polymer ?
#
loop_
_entity_poly.entity_id
_entity_poly.type
_entity_poly.pdbx_seq_one_letter_code
_entity_poly.pdbx_strand_id
1 'polypeptide(L)'
;MRILVAEDQPELRRLLVKNLTAAGYTVDGVPDGEEALAYLDAADYDVAVLDIMMPKVDGLTVLRTLRGRDEQLPVLLLTARDAVADRVDGLDAGADDYLIKPFALDELLARLRVLTRKKGSGRTNVYTLADLTVDTAGRTAQRNGRTLELSAREYALLEYLMRNKGVILSRQQIENNLWSLDYAGGTNVVDVYISYLRKKLELPGEARLLHTVRGMGWVLKEDA
;
A
#
# COMPACT_ATOMS: atom_id res chain seq x y z
N MET A 1 1.16 2.72 1.56
CA MET A 1 0.52 1.46 1.16
C MET A 1 1.21 0.91 -0.06
N ARG A 2 1.66 -0.34 0.00
CA ARG A 2 2.45 -0.99 -1.05
C ARG A 2 1.62 -2.05 -1.79
N ILE A 3 1.63 -2.01 -3.11
CA ILE A 3 0.84 -2.87 -3.99
C ILE A 3 1.78 -3.64 -4.90
N LEU A 4 1.60 -4.97 -4.99
CA LEU A 4 2.19 -5.77 -6.06
C LEU A 4 1.18 -5.85 -7.22
N VAL A 5 1.65 -5.61 -8.44
CA VAL A 5 0.87 -5.79 -9.67
C VAL A 5 1.57 -6.81 -10.54
N ALA A 6 0.97 -7.98 -10.73
CA ALA A 6 1.44 -9.00 -11.67
C ALA A 6 0.51 -9.01 -12.91
N GLU A 7 1.08 -8.67 -14.06
CA GLU A 7 0.36 -8.48 -15.33
C GLU A 7 1.34 -8.75 -16.48
N ASP A 8 1.02 -9.68 -17.37
CA ASP A 8 1.92 -10.08 -18.46
C ASP A 8 2.00 -9.03 -19.57
N GLN A 9 0.89 -8.32 -19.86
CA GLN A 9 0.84 -7.30 -20.91
C GLN A 9 1.62 -6.04 -20.49
N PRO A 10 2.76 -5.70 -21.15
CA PRO A 10 3.65 -4.64 -20.69
C PRO A 10 2.98 -3.25 -20.64
N GLU A 11 2.08 -2.98 -21.61
CA GLU A 11 1.37 -1.69 -21.69
C GLU A 11 0.40 -1.53 -20.52
N LEU A 12 -0.39 -2.56 -20.22
CA LEU A 12 -1.34 -2.54 -19.11
C LEU A 12 -0.60 -2.46 -17.77
N ARG A 13 0.46 -3.27 -17.59
CA ARG A 13 1.31 -3.22 -16.41
C ARG A 13 1.87 -1.82 -16.16
N ARG A 14 2.46 -1.18 -17.19
CA ARG A 14 2.98 0.19 -17.09
C ARG A 14 1.89 1.19 -16.74
N LEU A 15 0.70 1.06 -17.34
CA LEU A 15 -0.44 1.93 -17.06
C LEU A 15 -0.91 1.79 -15.62
N LEU A 16 -1.03 0.57 -15.11
CA LEU A 16 -1.41 0.28 -13.72
C LEU A 16 -0.39 0.87 -12.75
N VAL A 17 0.89 0.57 -12.94
CA VAL A 17 1.97 1.09 -12.10
C VAL A 17 1.96 2.62 -12.09
N LYS A 18 1.88 3.26 -13.27
CA LYS A 18 1.84 4.73 -13.38
C LYS A 18 0.65 5.33 -12.64
N ASN A 19 -0.55 4.81 -12.87
CA ASN A 19 -1.77 5.39 -12.31
C ASN A 19 -1.89 5.16 -10.80
N LEU A 20 -1.53 3.98 -10.32
CA LEU A 20 -1.51 3.68 -8.90
C LEU A 20 -0.43 4.49 -8.16
N THR A 21 0.74 4.68 -8.79
CA THR A 21 1.79 5.56 -8.22
C THR A 21 1.32 7.02 -8.18
N ALA A 22 0.66 7.51 -9.23
CA ALA A 22 0.07 8.85 -9.25
C ALA A 22 -1.04 9.01 -8.18
N ALA A 23 -1.80 7.94 -7.91
CA ALA A 23 -2.73 7.88 -6.80
C ALA A 23 -2.04 7.77 -5.42
N GLY A 24 -0.69 7.75 -5.36
CA GLY A 24 0.12 7.82 -4.15
C GLY A 24 0.35 6.47 -3.46
N TYR A 25 0.22 5.36 -4.18
CA TYR A 25 0.65 4.05 -3.72
C TYR A 25 2.12 3.80 -4.06
N THR A 26 2.77 2.94 -3.30
CA THR A 26 4.04 2.33 -3.70
C THR A 26 3.71 1.08 -4.49
N VAL A 27 4.22 0.96 -5.71
CA VAL A 27 3.81 -0.11 -6.62
C VAL A 27 5.02 -0.80 -7.21
N ASP A 28 5.04 -2.12 -7.10
CA ASP A 28 5.95 -2.99 -7.83
C ASP A 28 5.17 -3.70 -8.93
N GLY A 29 5.71 -3.69 -10.16
CA GLY A 29 5.06 -4.29 -11.33
C GLY A 29 5.88 -5.39 -11.94
N VAL A 30 5.37 -6.62 -11.95
CA VAL A 30 6.07 -7.82 -12.43
C VAL A 30 5.33 -8.48 -13.61
N PRO A 31 6.03 -9.17 -14.52
CA PRO A 31 5.44 -9.68 -15.76
C PRO A 31 4.77 -11.06 -15.62
N ASP A 32 5.01 -11.78 -14.55
CA ASP A 32 4.53 -13.16 -14.38
C ASP A 32 4.43 -13.57 -12.91
N GLY A 33 3.85 -14.73 -12.67
CA GLY A 33 3.64 -15.23 -11.31
C GLY A 33 4.90 -15.72 -10.62
N GLU A 34 5.94 -16.11 -11.35
CA GLU A 34 7.23 -16.49 -10.76
C GLU A 34 7.92 -15.28 -10.12
N GLU A 35 7.98 -14.16 -10.86
CA GLU A 35 8.48 -12.91 -10.30
C GLU A 35 7.56 -12.39 -9.19
N ALA A 36 6.23 -12.57 -9.32
CA ALA A 36 5.31 -12.19 -8.25
C ALA A 36 5.62 -12.90 -6.94
N LEU A 37 5.85 -14.20 -6.95
CA LEU A 37 6.23 -14.96 -5.76
C LEU A 37 7.58 -14.49 -5.18
N ALA A 38 8.57 -14.24 -6.03
CA ALA A 38 9.88 -13.75 -5.60
C ALA A 38 9.77 -12.36 -4.90
N TYR A 39 8.92 -11.47 -5.42
CA TYR A 39 8.69 -10.15 -4.81
C TYR A 39 7.89 -10.23 -3.50
N LEU A 40 6.94 -11.16 -3.41
CA LEU A 40 6.18 -11.44 -2.18
C LEU A 40 7.08 -12.03 -1.08
N ASP A 41 8.09 -12.80 -1.45
CA ASP A 41 9.09 -13.32 -0.51
C ASP A 41 10.10 -12.23 -0.05
N ALA A 42 10.35 -11.23 -0.89
CA ALA A 42 11.35 -10.18 -0.63
C ALA A 42 10.83 -8.98 0.16
N ALA A 43 9.51 -8.73 0.16
CA ALA A 43 8.93 -7.56 0.81
C ALA A 43 7.48 -7.75 1.23
N ASP A 44 7.05 -6.99 2.25
CA ASP A 44 5.66 -6.94 2.69
C ASP A 44 4.81 -6.08 1.75
N TYR A 45 3.63 -6.57 1.39
CA TYR A 45 2.62 -5.89 0.60
C TYR A 45 1.31 -5.74 1.38
N ASP A 46 0.58 -4.66 1.11
CA ASP A 46 -0.75 -4.42 1.67
C ASP A 46 -1.86 -5.11 0.82
N VAL A 47 -1.59 -5.32 -0.47
CA VAL A 47 -2.49 -6.00 -1.41
C VAL A 47 -1.72 -6.46 -2.65
N ALA A 48 -2.11 -7.59 -3.23
CA ALA A 48 -1.66 -8.04 -4.54
C ALA A 48 -2.79 -7.94 -5.57
N VAL A 49 -2.46 -7.43 -6.76
CA VAL A 49 -3.30 -7.40 -7.95
C VAL A 49 -2.69 -8.36 -8.95
N LEU A 50 -3.37 -9.47 -9.24
CA LEU A 50 -2.82 -10.55 -10.04
C LEU A 50 -3.70 -10.80 -11.28
N ASP A 51 -3.13 -10.73 -12.46
CA ASP A 51 -3.78 -11.31 -13.64
C ASP A 51 -3.86 -12.83 -13.48
N ILE A 52 -5.01 -13.40 -13.81
CA ILE A 52 -5.18 -14.85 -13.82
C ILE A 52 -4.29 -15.47 -14.90
N MET A 53 -4.31 -14.90 -16.10
CA MET A 53 -3.63 -15.47 -17.28
C MET A 53 -2.22 -14.88 -17.45
N MET A 54 -1.25 -15.46 -16.78
CA MET A 54 0.16 -15.09 -16.92
C MET A 54 1.01 -16.28 -17.33
N PRO A 55 2.16 -16.05 -18.03
CA PRO A 55 3.10 -17.11 -18.35
C PRO A 55 3.83 -17.63 -17.10
N LYS A 56 4.48 -18.79 -17.22
CA LYS A 56 5.22 -19.52 -16.19
C LYS A 56 4.33 -19.98 -15.03
N VAL A 57 3.90 -19.06 -14.17
CA VAL A 57 3.01 -19.30 -13.04
C VAL A 57 1.79 -18.37 -13.18
N ASP A 58 0.59 -18.94 -13.26
CA ASP A 58 -0.66 -18.20 -13.35
C ASP A 58 -1.06 -17.58 -12.01
N GLY A 59 -1.97 -16.57 -12.05
CA GLY A 59 -2.39 -15.84 -10.85
C GLY A 59 -3.12 -16.69 -9.83
N LEU A 60 -3.85 -17.72 -10.24
CA LEU A 60 -4.52 -18.66 -9.32
C LEU A 60 -3.50 -19.53 -8.58
N THR A 61 -2.44 -19.95 -9.25
CA THR A 61 -1.35 -20.68 -8.61
C THR A 61 -0.58 -19.83 -7.61
N VAL A 62 -0.34 -18.53 -7.92
CA VAL A 62 0.22 -17.57 -6.95
C VAL A 62 -0.69 -17.45 -5.73
N LEU A 63 -2.00 -17.25 -5.92
CA LEU A 63 -2.97 -17.16 -4.84
C LEU A 63 -2.99 -18.41 -3.96
N ARG A 64 -3.07 -19.61 -4.57
CA ARG A 64 -3.03 -20.88 -3.83
C ARG A 64 -1.75 -21.03 -3.01
N THR A 65 -0.62 -20.61 -3.55
CA THR A 65 0.67 -20.62 -2.85
C THR A 65 0.63 -19.74 -1.61
N LEU A 66 0.11 -18.51 -1.72
CA LEU A 66 -0.07 -17.60 -0.58
C LEU A 66 -0.98 -18.21 0.48
N ARG A 67 -2.14 -18.75 0.09
CA ARG A 67 -3.09 -19.34 1.06
C ARG A 67 -2.53 -20.61 1.71
N GLY A 68 -1.71 -21.40 1.00
CA GLY A 68 -1.02 -22.56 1.55
C GLY A 68 0.04 -22.19 2.61
N ARG A 69 0.53 -20.95 2.61
CA ARG A 69 1.45 -20.40 3.64
C ARG A 69 0.70 -19.72 4.80
N ASP A 70 -0.63 -19.81 4.84
CA ASP A 70 -1.51 -19.10 5.78
C ASP A 70 -1.38 -17.55 5.71
N GLU A 71 -0.98 -17.04 4.55
CA GLU A 71 -0.83 -15.62 4.32
C GLU A 71 -2.19 -14.96 4.05
N GLN A 72 -2.52 -13.98 4.88
CA GLN A 72 -3.78 -13.24 4.81
C GLN A 72 -3.66 -11.96 3.93
N LEU A 73 -2.67 -11.92 3.03
CA LEU A 73 -2.53 -10.82 2.08
C LEU A 73 -3.79 -10.71 1.21
N PRO A 74 -4.47 -9.55 1.18
CA PRO A 74 -5.60 -9.36 0.28
C PRO A 74 -5.18 -9.49 -1.19
N VAL A 75 -5.94 -10.27 -1.96
CA VAL A 75 -5.67 -10.51 -3.38
C VAL A 75 -6.88 -10.09 -4.22
N LEU A 76 -6.64 -9.19 -5.19
CA LEU A 76 -7.55 -8.84 -6.27
C LEU A 76 -7.12 -9.55 -7.54
N LEU A 77 -7.99 -10.42 -8.08
CA LEU A 77 -7.74 -11.06 -9.36
C LEU A 77 -8.23 -10.20 -10.52
N LEU A 78 -7.41 -10.07 -11.58
CA LEU A 78 -7.82 -9.53 -12.87
C LEU A 78 -8.20 -10.69 -13.79
N THR A 79 -9.37 -10.62 -14.43
CA THR A 79 -9.87 -11.71 -15.28
C THR A 79 -10.49 -11.20 -16.59
N ALA A 80 -10.43 -12.00 -17.64
CA ALA A 80 -11.14 -11.72 -18.88
C ALA A 80 -12.64 -12.03 -18.74
N ARG A 81 -13.48 -11.37 -19.54
CA ARG A 81 -14.96 -11.37 -19.43
C ARG A 81 -15.62 -12.74 -19.54
N ASP A 82 -14.99 -13.69 -20.20
CA ASP A 82 -15.59 -14.99 -20.56
C ASP A 82 -15.34 -16.11 -19.53
N ALA A 83 -14.61 -15.83 -18.47
CA ALA A 83 -14.19 -16.83 -17.48
C ALA A 83 -15.10 -16.87 -16.25
N VAL A 84 -16.37 -17.29 -16.42
CA VAL A 84 -17.23 -17.60 -15.25
C VAL A 84 -16.64 -18.74 -14.43
N ALA A 85 -16.01 -19.71 -15.07
CA ALA A 85 -15.29 -20.78 -14.41
C ALA A 85 -14.10 -20.26 -13.59
N ASP A 86 -13.27 -19.38 -14.16
CA ASP A 86 -12.12 -18.80 -13.46
C ASP A 86 -12.53 -17.97 -12.24
N ARG A 87 -13.71 -17.35 -12.25
CA ARG A 87 -14.25 -16.61 -11.10
C ARG A 87 -14.67 -17.53 -9.95
N VAL A 88 -15.30 -18.66 -10.28
CA VAL A 88 -15.65 -19.68 -9.28
C VAL A 88 -14.38 -20.29 -8.69
N ASP A 89 -13.44 -20.68 -9.55
CA ASP A 89 -12.14 -21.24 -9.12
C ASP A 89 -11.33 -20.22 -8.30
N GLY A 90 -11.39 -18.95 -8.63
CA GLY A 90 -10.72 -17.86 -7.91
C GLY A 90 -11.30 -17.61 -6.52
N LEU A 91 -12.63 -17.62 -6.39
CA LEU A 91 -13.31 -17.49 -5.09
C LEU A 91 -13.06 -18.71 -4.22
N ASP A 92 -13.15 -19.92 -4.78
CA ASP A 92 -12.87 -21.17 -4.08
C ASP A 92 -11.38 -21.27 -3.68
N ALA A 93 -10.46 -20.66 -4.47
CA ALA A 93 -9.05 -20.53 -4.14
C ALA A 93 -8.76 -19.49 -3.05
N GLY A 94 -9.76 -18.71 -2.59
CA GLY A 94 -9.64 -17.75 -1.51
C GLY A 94 -9.24 -16.34 -1.95
N ALA A 95 -9.57 -15.90 -3.17
CA ALA A 95 -9.45 -14.51 -3.57
C ALA A 95 -10.39 -13.61 -2.75
N ASP A 96 -9.94 -12.40 -2.42
CA ASP A 96 -10.74 -11.44 -1.65
C ASP A 96 -11.69 -10.62 -2.55
N ASP A 97 -11.33 -10.41 -3.82
CA ASP A 97 -12.17 -9.76 -4.84
C ASP A 97 -11.64 -10.07 -6.25
N TYR A 98 -12.41 -9.72 -7.27
CA TYR A 98 -12.02 -9.83 -8.68
C TYR A 98 -12.47 -8.61 -9.48
N LEU A 99 -11.77 -8.34 -10.61
CA LEU A 99 -12.07 -7.23 -11.49
C LEU A 99 -11.96 -7.70 -12.95
N ILE A 100 -13.04 -7.48 -13.71
CA ILE A 100 -13.17 -7.95 -15.10
C ILE A 100 -12.51 -6.96 -16.04
N LYS A 101 -11.63 -7.43 -16.92
CA LYS A 101 -11.05 -6.66 -18.03
C LYS A 101 -12.04 -6.53 -19.19
N PRO A 102 -12.18 -5.34 -19.84
CA PRO A 102 -11.56 -4.06 -19.48
C PRO A 102 -12.29 -3.37 -18.30
N PHE A 103 -11.55 -2.68 -17.46
CA PHE A 103 -12.07 -1.99 -16.28
C PHE A 103 -11.70 -0.50 -16.24
N ALA A 104 -12.47 0.27 -15.51
CA ALA A 104 -12.15 1.66 -15.22
C ALA A 104 -11.13 1.75 -14.06
N LEU A 105 -10.21 2.72 -14.14
CA LEU A 105 -9.23 2.95 -13.06
C LEU A 105 -9.91 3.26 -11.71
N ASP A 106 -11.00 4.04 -11.75
CA ASP A 106 -11.73 4.41 -10.53
C ASP A 106 -12.34 3.19 -9.83
N GLU A 107 -12.78 2.17 -10.60
CA GLU A 107 -13.25 0.91 -10.05
C GLU A 107 -12.12 0.14 -9.36
N LEU A 108 -10.96 0.01 -10.02
CA LEU A 108 -9.77 -0.61 -9.41
C LEU A 108 -9.41 0.09 -8.09
N LEU A 109 -9.32 1.43 -8.10
CA LEU A 109 -9.00 2.21 -6.90
C LEU A 109 -10.05 2.03 -5.78
N ALA A 110 -11.34 1.95 -6.13
CA ALA A 110 -12.39 1.71 -5.15
C ALA A 110 -12.26 0.33 -4.48
N ARG A 111 -11.99 -0.73 -5.26
CA ARG A 111 -11.80 -2.09 -4.76
C ARG A 111 -10.55 -2.19 -3.87
N LEU A 112 -9.43 -1.59 -4.29
CA LEU A 112 -8.20 -1.54 -3.48
C LEU A 112 -8.44 -0.87 -2.12
N ARG A 113 -9.20 0.24 -2.07
CA ARG A 113 -9.57 0.88 -0.80
C ARG A 113 -10.40 -0.04 0.11
N VAL A 114 -11.28 -0.87 -0.45
CA VAL A 114 -12.07 -1.83 0.32
C VAL A 114 -11.20 -2.96 0.87
N LEU A 115 -10.37 -3.55 0.02
CA LEU A 115 -9.50 -4.68 0.36
C LEU A 115 -8.49 -4.34 1.46
N THR A 116 -7.97 -3.12 1.44
CA THR A 116 -6.93 -2.68 2.38
C THR A 116 -7.45 -2.11 3.70
N ARG A 117 -8.77 -2.14 3.92
CA ARG A 117 -9.34 -1.85 5.25
C ARG A 117 -9.01 -2.98 6.22
N LYS A 118 -8.33 -2.66 7.32
CA LYS A 118 -8.05 -3.67 8.37
C LYS A 118 -9.36 -4.29 8.86
N LYS A 119 -9.48 -5.62 8.77
CA LYS A 119 -10.51 -6.40 9.46
C LYS A 119 -10.30 -6.20 10.97
N GLY A 120 -11.14 -5.42 11.63
CA GLY A 120 -11.10 -5.29 13.10
C GLY A 120 -11.05 -3.88 13.70
N SER A 121 -10.65 -2.86 12.98
CA SER A 121 -10.89 -1.47 13.41
C SER A 121 -12.22 -1.05 12.77
N GLY A 122 -13.25 -0.86 13.60
CA GLY A 122 -14.60 -0.54 13.12
C GLY A 122 -14.60 0.47 11.98
N ARG A 123 -15.51 0.33 11.08
CA ARG A 123 -15.91 1.06 9.84
C ARG A 123 -15.28 2.46 9.52
N THR A 124 -14.22 2.87 10.17
CA THR A 124 -13.64 4.20 9.98
C THR A 124 -12.33 4.12 9.21
N ASN A 125 -12.32 4.71 8.02
CA ASN A 125 -11.08 4.98 7.27
C ASN A 125 -10.27 6.13 7.92
N VAL A 126 -10.61 6.51 9.14
CA VAL A 126 -10.05 7.67 9.84
C VAL A 126 -9.18 7.20 11.01
N TYR A 127 -7.93 7.56 10.96
CA TYR A 127 -6.97 7.36 12.06
C TYR A 127 -6.83 8.67 12.83
N THR A 128 -6.82 8.59 14.16
CA THR A 128 -6.63 9.77 15.04
C THR A 128 -5.46 9.54 16.00
N LEU A 129 -4.73 10.63 16.27
CA LEU A 129 -3.69 10.71 17.28
C LEU A 129 -3.65 12.15 17.80
N ALA A 130 -4.03 12.39 19.06
CA ALA A 130 -4.25 13.73 19.59
C ALA A 130 -5.15 14.56 18.67
N ASP A 131 -4.64 15.70 18.21
CA ASP A 131 -5.30 16.64 17.28
C ASP A 131 -5.06 16.31 15.78
N LEU A 132 -4.34 15.23 15.47
CA LEU A 132 -4.07 14.77 14.11
C LEU A 132 -5.12 13.74 13.67
N THR A 133 -5.71 14.00 12.51
CA THR A 133 -6.68 13.09 11.86
C THR A 133 -6.24 12.79 10.44
N VAL A 134 -6.24 11.52 10.05
CA VAL A 134 -5.91 11.06 8.69
C VAL A 134 -7.05 10.21 8.16
N ASP A 135 -7.71 10.68 7.10
CA ASP A 135 -8.73 9.93 6.36
C ASP A 135 -8.07 9.22 5.16
N THR A 136 -8.01 7.89 5.22
CA THR A 136 -7.40 7.08 4.18
C THR A 136 -8.30 6.89 2.96
N ALA A 137 -9.61 7.07 3.09
CA ALA A 137 -10.54 7.00 1.96
C ALA A 137 -10.47 8.28 1.11
N GLY A 138 -10.52 9.44 1.76
CA GLY A 138 -10.37 10.74 1.11
C GLY A 138 -8.92 11.14 0.84
N ARG A 139 -7.93 10.39 1.38
CA ARG A 139 -6.49 10.72 1.34
C ARG A 139 -6.21 12.14 1.83
N THR A 140 -6.88 12.52 2.91
CA THR A 140 -6.71 13.83 3.54
C THR A 140 -6.13 13.69 4.94
N ALA A 141 -5.44 14.72 5.38
CA ALA A 141 -4.92 14.81 6.74
C ALA A 141 -5.20 16.20 7.31
N GLN A 142 -5.57 16.26 8.57
CA GLN A 142 -5.83 17.50 9.29
C GLN A 142 -5.16 17.45 10.65
N ARG A 143 -4.64 18.59 11.08
CA ARG A 143 -4.12 18.77 12.43
C ARG A 143 -4.71 20.02 13.04
N ASN A 144 -5.32 19.89 14.22
CA ASN A 144 -6.02 20.97 14.92
C ASN A 144 -6.99 21.74 14.01
N GLY A 145 -7.76 21.00 13.16
CA GLY A 145 -8.69 21.55 12.17
C GLY A 145 -8.04 22.12 10.90
N ARG A 146 -6.71 22.24 10.84
CA ARG A 146 -5.95 22.71 9.69
C ARG A 146 -5.68 21.57 8.72
N THR A 147 -6.11 21.69 7.47
CA THR A 147 -5.77 20.75 6.41
C THR A 147 -4.27 20.78 6.11
N LEU A 148 -3.65 19.60 6.03
CA LEU A 148 -2.25 19.45 5.69
C LEU A 148 -2.09 19.27 4.19
N GLU A 149 -1.39 20.17 3.54
CA GLU A 149 -1.04 20.04 2.12
C GLU A 149 0.18 19.12 1.95
N LEU A 150 -0.09 17.84 1.73
CA LEU A 150 0.94 16.82 1.60
C LEU A 150 1.07 16.38 0.13
N SER A 151 2.31 16.21 -0.32
CA SER A 151 2.56 15.48 -1.55
C SER A 151 2.16 14.01 -1.37
N ALA A 152 1.98 13.28 -2.48
CA ALA A 152 1.60 11.87 -2.43
C ALA A 152 2.56 11.02 -1.54
N ARG A 153 3.85 11.33 -1.58
CA ARG A 153 4.88 10.61 -0.80
C ARG A 153 4.86 10.99 0.68
N GLU A 154 4.66 12.28 1.00
CA GLU A 154 4.51 12.72 2.38
C GLU A 154 3.24 12.14 3.02
N TYR A 155 2.15 12.09 2.25
CA TYR A 155 0.91 11.44 2.70
C TYR A 155 1.13 9.94 2.97
N ALA A 156 1.78 9.22 2.07
CA ALA A 156 2.08 7.80 2.25
C ALA A 156 2.93 7.54 3.50
N LEU A 157 3.93 8.41 3.77
CA LEU A 157 4.72 8.36 5.00
C LEU A 157 3.86 8.59 6.24
N LEU A 158 3.00 9.61 6.22
CA LEU A 158 2.11 9.90 7.34
C LEU A 158 1.13 8.76 7.60
N GLU A 159 0.51 8.23 6.54
CA GLU A 159 -0.39 7.08 6.64
C GLU A 159 0.31 5.86 7.24
N TYR A 160 1.54 5.55 6.80
CA TYR A 160 2.31 4.44 7.33
C TYR A 160 2.66 4.61 8.81
N LEU A 161 3.08 5.81 9.21
CA LEU A 161 3.34 6.15 10.61
C LEU A 161 2.05 6.07 11.46
N MET A 162 0.91 6.54 10.96
CA MET A 162 -0.38 6.49 11.66
C MET A 162 -0.90 5.07 11.84
N ARG A 163 -0.71 4.19 10.85
CA ARG A 163 -1.06 2.76 10.97
C ARG A 163 -0.22 2.05 12.03
N ASN A 164 0.98 2.54 12.29
CA ASN A 164 1.95 2.02 13.25
C ASN A 164 2.19 2.98 14.42
N LYS A 165 1.19 3.78 14.81
CA LYS A 165 1.32 4.73 15.91
C LYS A 165 1.78 4.03 17.19
N GLY A 166 2.75 4.65 17.88
CA GLY A 166 3.38 4.10 19.08
C GLY A 166 4.50 3.08 18.82
N VAL A 167 4.68 2.62 17.57
CA VAL A 167 5.74 1.69 17.18
C VAL A 167 6.91 2.46 16.58
N ILE A 168 8.15 2.11 16.98
CA ILE A 168 9.35 2.65 16.36
C ILE A 168 9.56 1.98 15.01
N LEU A 169 9.59 2.77 13.94
CA LEU A 169 9.85 2.30 12.58
C LEU A 169 11.29 2.63 12.19
N SER A 170 12.06 1.61 11.85
CA SER A 170 13.42 1.78 11.35
C SER A 170 13.43 2.42 9.95
N ARG A 171 14.59 2.96 9.55
CA ARG A 171 14.82 3.48 8.19
C ARG A 171 14.44 2.44 7.13
N GLN A 172 14.91 1.21 7.30
CA GLN A 172 14.67 0.12 6.35
C GLN A 172 13.19 -0.23 6.21
N GLN A 173 12.44 -0.26 7.32
CA GLN A 173 10.99 -0.50 7.29
C GLN A 173 10.24 0.61 6.54
N ILE A 174 10.65 1.87 6.75
CA ILE A 174 10.06 3.01 6.03
C ILE A 174 10.42 2.95 4.55
N GLU A 175 11.68 2.68 4.20
CA GLU A 175 12.13 2.52 2.81
C GLU A 175 11.37 1.39 2.11
N ASN A 176 11.34 0.21 2.70
CA ASN A 176 10.65 -0.95 2.12
C ASN A 176 9.15 -0.71 1.90
N ASN A 177 8.50 0.12 2.72
CA ASN A 177 7.07 0.41 2.57
C ASN A 177 6.78 1.54 1.58
N LEU A 178 7.68 2.52 1.44
CA LEU A 178 7.44 3.76 0.70
C LEU A 178 8.09 3.81 -0.67
N TRP A 179 9.05 2.94 -0.94
CA TRP A 179 9.73 2.86 -2.23
C TRP A 179 9.64 1.43 -2.80
N SER A 180 9.60 1.32 -4.14
CA SER A 180 9.65 0.03 -4.84
C SER A 180 10.97 -0.68 -4.59
N LEU A 181 11.00 -2.02 -4.77
CA LEU A 181 12.25 -2.80 -4.63
C LEU A 181 13.35 -2.34 -5.58
N ASP A 182 12.96 -1.86 -6.77
CA ASP A 182 13.90 -1.37 -7.79
C ASP A 182 14.38 0.07 -7.55
N TYR A 183 13.98 0.69 -6.43
CA TYR A 183 14.36 2.06 -6.14
C TYR A 183 15.83 2.15 -5.71
N ALA A 184 16.67 2.61 -6.63
CA ALA A 184 18.10 2.89 -6.40
C ALA A 184 18.35 4.29 -5.79
N GLY A 185 17.51 4.73 -4.84
CA GLY A 185 17.60 6.07 -4.24
C GLY A 185 18.71 6.21 -3.21
N GLY A 186 19.07 7.48 -2.90
CA GLY A 186 20.13 7.82 -1.94
C GLY A 186 19.77 7.47 -0.49
N THR A 187 20.80 7.20 0.30
CA THR A 187 20.72 6.75 1.72
C THR A 187 19.98 7.68 2.67
N ASN A 188 19.70 8.93 2.28
CA ASN A 188 19.10 9.95 3.16
C ASN A 188 17.63 10.31 2.81
N VAL A 189 17.01 9.58 1.88
CA VAL A 189 15.68 9.92 1.37
C VAL A 189 14.62 9.95 2.49
N VAL A 190 14.66 8.99 3.41
CA VAL A 190 13.73 8.94 4.55
C VAL A 190 13.87 10.17 5.43
N ASP A 191 15.10 10.59 5.78
CA ASP A 191 15.33 11.76 6.64
C ASP A 191 14.77 13.04 6.01
N VAL A 192 14.92 13.17 4.69
CA VAL A 192 14.38 14.32 3.94
C VAL A 192 12.85 14.36 4.06
N TYR A 193 12.17 13.23 3.80
CA TYR A 193 10.71 13.17 3.89
C TYR A 193 10.20 13.30 5.33
N ILE A 194 10.89 12.76 6.31
CA ILE A 194 10.62 12.98 7.74
C ILE A 194 10.75 14.48 8.08
N SER A 195 11.77 15.15 7.57
CA SER A 195 11.95 16.59 7.78
C SER A 195 10.82 17.41 7.15
N TYR A 196 10.42 17.08 5.91
CA TYR A 196 9.32 17.76 5.23
C TYR A 196 7.99 17.52 5.94
N LEU A 197 7.71 16.27 6.31
CA LEU A 197 6.49 15.93 7.03
C LEU A 197 6.43 16.65 8.38
N ARG A 198 7.54 16.68 9.15
CA ARG A 198 7.61 17.36 10.44
C ARG A 198 7.30 18.86 10.32
N LYS A 199 7.85 19.54 9.32
CA LYS A 199 7.57 20.97 9.08
C LYS A 199 6.10 21.27 8.81
N LYS A 200 5.37 20.32 8.21
CA LYS A 200 3.95 20.46 7.91
C LYS A 200 3.06 20.03 9.07
N LEU A 201 3.49 19.02 9.82
CA LEU A 201 2.81 18.54 11.01
C LEU A 201 2.92 19.53 12.17
N GLU A 202 4.12 19.99 12.48
CA GLU A 202 4.45 20.67 13.73
C GLU A 202 4.73 22.15 13.49
N LEU A 203 3.70 22.99 13.69
CA LEU A 203 3.87 24.46 13.71
C LEU A 203 4.38 24.91 15.08
N PRO A 204 4.99 26.11 15.17
CA PRO A 204 5.38 26.71 16.44
C PRO A 204 4.21 26.73 17.45
N GLY A 205 4.41 26.14 18.62
CA GLY A 205 3.40 26.02 19.68
C GLY A 205 2.53 24.76 19.64
N GLU A 206 2.61 23.95 18.57
CA GLU A 206 1.94 22.63 18.55
C GLU A 206 2.79 21.56 19.24
N ALA A 207 2.14 20.62 19.91
CA ALA A 207 2.79 19.49 20.54
C ALA A 207 3.51 18.62 19.48
N ARG A 208 4.67 18.12 19.81
CA ARG A 208 5.42 17.24 18.92
C ARG A 208 4.76 15.87 18.86
N LEU A 209 4.53 15.35 17.65
CA LEU A 209 3.98 14.00 17.43
C LEU A 209 4.99 13.06 16.76
N LEU A 210 5.86 13.60 15.90
CA LEU A 210 6.83 12.80 15.14
C LEU A 210 8.22 12.86 15.81
N HIS A 211 8.55 11.81 16.56
CA HIS A 211 9.78 11.72 17.34
C HIS A 211 10.86 10.91 16.62
N THR A 212 12.11 11.32 16.83
CA THR A 212 13.29 10.55 16.41
C THR A 212 13.84 9.78 17.60
N VAL A 213 13.95 8.47 17.43
CA VAL A 213 14.61 7.59 18.41
C VAL A 213 16.02 7.28 17.89
N ARG A 214 17.03 7.88 18.52
CA ARG A 214 18.42 7.80 18.04
C ARG A 214 18.88 6.36 17.85
N GLY A 215 19.44 6.05 16.68
CA GLY A 215 19.92 4.71 16.34
C GLY A 215 18.84 3.68 16.01
N MET A 216 17.55 3.99 16.19
CA MET A 216 16.45 3.04 15.96
C MET A 216 15.50 3.48 14.85
N GLY A 217 15.21 4.78 14.70
CA GLY A 217 14.28 5.27 13.67
C GLY A 217 13.33 6.36 14.17
N TRP A 218 12.07 6.27 13.79
CA TRP A 218 11.05 7.28 14.12
C TRP A 218 9.77 6.64 14.65
N VAL A 219 9.06 7.39 15.46
CA VAL A 219 7.78 6.97 16.03
C VAL A 219 6.80 8.14 16.02
N LEU A 220 5.57 7.87 15.65
CA LEU A 220 4.46 8.82 15.76
C LEU A 220 3.68 8.50 17.04
N LYS A 221 3.70 9.41 18.02
CA LYS A 221 3.06 9.24 19.33
C LYS A 221 2.79 10.60 19.98
N GLU A 222 1.91 10.62 20.98
CA GLU A 222 1.78 11.76 21.90
C GLU A 222 2.94 11.76 22.89
N ASP A 223 3.39 12.94 23.29
CA ASP A 223 4.25 13.07 24.49
C ASP A 223 3.39 12.77 25.72
N ALA A 224 3.95 11.94 26.61
CA ALA A 224 3.30 11.58 27.86
C ALA A 224 3.36 12.75 28.87
#